data_edd43006a0088ceee44c1c57572d93d0
#
_entry.id   edd43006a0088ceee44c1c57572d93d0
#
_cell.length_a   1.000
_cell.length_b   1.000
_cell.length_c   1.000
_cell.angle_alpha   90.00
_cell.angle_beta   90.00
_cell.angle_gamma   90.00
#
_symmetry.space_group_name_H-M   'P 1'
#
loop_
_entity.id
_entity.type
_entity.pdbx_description
1 polymer ?
#
loop_
_entity_poly.entity_id
_entity_poly.type
_entity_poly.pdbx_seq_one_letter_code
_entity_poly.pdbx_strand_id
1 'polypeptide(L)'
;MEKTNEKYKAYIQILKEELVPAMGCTEPIALAYAAAKAREVLGCLPDAVEIGASGSIIKNVKSVIVPNTNHLKGIPAAAAAGIIAGKVEKELEVIAEVSEEETVRMAEFLKTVPISVEHIDQGVTFDIIVVVKKGDSYAKVRIANYHTNIVLVEKDEEKLLDIPVEGETEEGLTDRSLLNMEDIWDFINSVDVADIREVIGRQVEYNTAIADEGLKGDYGANIGSVLLETYGDDVRTRAKARAAAGSDARMNGCELPVIINAGSGNQGMTCSLPVLEYAREFQCGEEKMYRALALSNLTAIHQKTGIGRLSAYCGAVSAGAAAGAGIAYLCGGGYEEVIHTVVNALAIVSGMVCDGAKASCAAKIAASVDAGILGYNMFLRGQQFYAGDGIVTKGVEATISNIGRLGKDGMKETNEEIIKMMIND
;
A
#
# COMPACT_ATOMS: atom_id res chain seq x y z
N MET A 1 0.94 22.24 -17.91
CA MET A 1 1.47 21.13 -18.78
C MET A 1 0.46 20.85 -19.89
N GLU A 2 0.87 20.68 -21.15
CA GLU A 2 -0.04 20.38 -22.26
C GLU A 2 -0.32 18.89 -22.39
N LYS A 3 -1.51 18.49 -22.89
CA LYS A 3 -1.89 17.07 -23.12
C LYS A 3 -0.93 16.29 -24.04
N THR A 4 -0.20 16.99 -24.89
CA THR A 4 0.80 16.42 -25.81
C THR A 4 2.12 16.09 -25.13
N ASN A 5 2.39 16.66 -23.95
CA ASN A 5 3.61 16.46 -23.18
C ASN A 5 3.74 15.00 -22.72
N GLU A 6 4.91 14.42 -22.86
CA GLU A 6 5.18 13.03 -22.42
C GLU A 6 4.95 12.84 -20.91
N LYS A 7 5.34 13.81 -20.07
CA LYS A 7 5.09 13.76 -18.62
C LYS A 7 3.61 13.79 -18.28
N TYR A 8 2.78 14.52 -19.03
CA TYR A 8 1.32 14.52 -18.84
C TYR A 8 0.75 13.11 -18.96
N LYS A 9 1.12 12.40 -20.03
CA LYS A 9 0.67 11.02 -20.28
C LYS A 9 1.26 10.05 -19.26
N ALA A 10 2.54 10.23 -18.93
CA ALA A 10 3.23 9.42 -17.93
C ALA A 10 2.55 9.52 -16.54
N TYR A 11 2.17 10.72 -16.10
CA TYR A 11 1.54 10.92 -14.79
C TYR A 11 0.15 10.28 -14.70
N ILE A 12 -0.65 10.37 -15.80
CA ILE A 12 -1.93 9.64 -15.88
C ILE A 12 -1.69 8.13 -15.82
N GLN A 13 -0.70 7.63 -16.56
CA GLN A 13 -0.38 6.21 -16.58
C GLN A 13 0.13 5.73 -15.23
N ILE A 14 1.00 6.50 -14.54
CA ILE A 14 1.45 6.21 -13.17
C ILE A 14 0.27 6.12 -12.21
N LEU A 15 -0.69 7.07 -12.27
CA LEU A 15 -1.90 6.98 -11.45
C LEU A 15 -2.69 5.70 -11.73
N LYS A 16 -2.84 5.29 -12.98
CA LYS A 16 -3.55 4.06 -13.34
C LYS A 16 -2.84 2.78 -12.88
N GLU A 17 -1.52 2.76 -12.91
CA GLU A 17 -0.70 1.63 -12.46
C GLU A 17 -0.65 1.49 -10.94
N GLU A 18 -0.70 2.60 -10.21
CA GLU A 18 -0.53 2.60 -8.76
C GLU A 18 -1.86 2.61 -8.00
N LEU A 19 -2.95 3.14 -8.58
CA LEU A 19 -4.26 3.21 -7.96
C LEU A 19 -5.16 2.05 -8.45
N VAL A 20 -4.83 0.86 -8.02
CA VAL A 20 -5.56 -0.36 -8.39
C VAL A 20 -6.33 -0.93 -7.20
N PRO A 21 -7.44 -1.67 -7.44
CA PRO A 21 -8.18 -2.30 -6.37
C PRO A 21 -7.41 -3.46 -5.75
N ALA A 22 -7.57 -3.65 -4.45
CA ALA A 22 -7.05 -4.80 -3.71
C ALA A 22 -7.92 -5.10 -2.49
N MET A 23 -8.06 -6.37 -2.14
CA MET A 23 -8.74 -6.81 -0.93
C MET A 23 -7.75 -7.05 0.20
N GLY A 24 -8.07 -6.58 1.40
CA GLY A 24 -7.24 -6.82 2.58
C GLY A 24 -5.79 -6.33 2.41
N CYS A 25 -4.84 -6.99 3.06
CA CYS A 25 -3.42 -6.73 2.90
C CYS A 25 -2.89 -7.31 1.59
N THR A 26 -2.15 -6.52 0.84
CA THR A 26 -1.71 -6.86 -0.51
C THR A 26 -0.74 -8.05 -0.59
N GLU A 27 0.13 -8.21 0.41
CA GLU A 27 1.11 -9.30 0.43
C GLU A 27 0.47 -10.70 0.63
N PRO A 28 -0.47 -10.91 1.57
CA PRO A 28 -1.24 -12.16 1.63
C PRO A 28 -2.01 -12.45 0.34
N ILE A 29 -2.53 -11.40 -0.30
CA ILE A 29 -3.27 -11.56 -1.56
C ILE A 29 -2.34 -11.94 -2.71
N ALA A 30 -1.15 -11.35 -2.81
CA ALA A 30 -0.15 -11.76 -3.79
C ALA A 30 0.28 -13.22 -3.58
N LEU A 31 0.38 -13.67 -2.33
CA LEU A 31 0.66 -15.07 -2.00
C LEU A 31 -0.51 -15.98 -2.40
N ALA A 32 -1.77 -15.58 -2.13
CA ALA A 32 -2.94 -16.30 -2.59
C ALA A 32 -3.02 -16.36 -4.12
N TYR A 33 -2.64 -15.28 -4.81
CA TYR A 33 -2.56 -15.22 -6.27
C TYR A 33 -1.52 -16.19 -6.83
N ALA A 34 -0.30 -16.24 -6.27
CA ALA A 34 0.71 -17.21 -6.63
C ALA A 34 0.22 -18.65 -6.41
N ALA A 35 -0.45 -18.92 -5.28
CA ALA A 35 -0.97 -20.23 -4.93
C ALA A 35 -2.13 -20.66 -5.84
N ALA A 36 -3.02 -19.74 -6.18
CA ALA A 36 -4.09 -19.98 -7.15
C ALA A 36 -3.53 -20.33 -8.54
N LYS A 37 -2.53 -19.57 -8.99
CA LYS A 37 -1.86 -19.83 -10.27
C LYS A 37 -1.13 -21.16 -10.28
N ALA A 38 -0.43 -21.51 -9.19
CA ALA A 38 0.24 -22.79 -9.07
C ALA A 38 -0.77 -23.96 -9.11
N ARG A 39 -1.92 -23.85 -8.40
CA ARG A 39 -3.00 -24.84 -8.47
C ARG A 39 -3.60 -24.95 -9.88
N GLU A 40 -3.82 -23.83 -10.57
CA GLU A 40 -4.31 -23.80 -11.95
C GLU A 40 -3.37 -24.58 -12.89
N VAL A 41 -2.06 -24.34 -12.79
CA VAL A 41 -1.04 -25.02 -13.59
C VAL A 41 -0.92 -26.51 -13.25
N LEU A 42 -1.03 -26.88 -11.96
CA LEU A 42 -1.04 -28.28 -11.53
C LEU A 42 -2.26 -29.02 -12.08
N GLY A 43 -3.42 -28.35 -12.17
CA GLY A 43 -4.67 -28.86 -12.71
C GLY A 43 -5.54 -29.65 -11.71
N CYS A 44 -5.10 -29.74 -10.43
CA CYS A 44 -5.85 -30.43 -9.37
C CYS A 44 -5.49 -29.87 -7.99
N LEU A 45 -6.19 -30.32 -6.94
CA LEU A 45 -5.83 -29.97 -5.56
C LEU A 45 -4.55 -30.71 -5.15
N PRO A 46 -3.56 -29.98 -4.58
CA PRO A 46 -2.31 -30.58 -4.13
C PRO A 46 -2.49 -31.40 -2.84
N ASP A 47 -1.54 -32.30 -2.57
CA ASP A 47 -1.37 -33.02 -1.32
C ASP A 47 -0.17 -32.54 -0.49
N ALA A 48 0.64 -31.61 -1.02
CA ALA A 48 1.66 -30.89 -0.27
C ALA A 48 1.89 -29.49 -0.87
N VAL A 49 2.28 -28.52 -0.04
CA VAL A 49 2.59 -27.14 -0.43
C VAL A 49 3.89 -26.70 0.21
N GLU A 50 4.80 -26.14 -0.57
CA GLU A 50 6.03 -25.53 -0.10
C GLU A 50 6.05 -24.05 -0.49
N ILE A 51 6.34 -23.16 0.45
CA ILE A 51 6.32 -21.71 0.26
C ILE A 51 7.66 -21.13 0.66
N GLY A 52 8.35 -20.51 -0.30
CA GLY A 52 9.49 -19.65 -0.04
C GLY A 52 9.02 -18.20 0.00
N ALA A 53 9.36 -17.46 1.03
CA ALA A 53 9.02 -16.05 1.15
C ALA A 53 10.19 -15.22 1.67
N SER A 54 10.39 -14.03 1.11
CA SER A 54 11.36 -13.09 1.65
C SER A 54 10.98 -12.64 3.06
N GLY A 55 11.96 -12.19 3.84
CA GLY A 55 11.71 -11.72 5.21
C GLY A 55 10.67 -10.59 5.26
N SER A 56 10.63 -9.71 4.27
CA SER A 56 9.63 -8.64 4.17
C SER A 56 8.21 -9.17 3.94
N ILE A 57 8.05 -10.22 3.16
CA ILE A 57 6.76 -10.91 2.97
C ILE A 57 6.33 -11.59 4.27
N ILE A 58 7.23 -12.33 4.93
CA ILE A 58 6.93 -12.96 6.21
C ILE A 58 6.48 -11.91 7.23
N LYS A 59 7.22 -10.82 7.36
CA LYS A 59 6.90 -9.70 8.25
C LYS A 59 5.49 -9.16 8.01
N ASN A 60 5.08 -8.98 6.76
CA ASN A 60 3.81 -8.35 6.42
C ASN A 60 2.61 -9.31 6.44
N VAL A 61 2.84 -10.62 6.38
CA VAL A 61 1.76 -11.63 6.33
C VAL A 61 1.50 -12.29 7.68
N LYS A 62 2.52 -12.44 8.54
CA LYS A 62 2.45 -13.25 9.78
C LYS A 62 1.23 -12.95 10.66
N SER A 63 0.88 -11.68 10.85
CA SER A 63 -0.12 -11.25 11.84
C SER A 63 -1.45 -10.77 11.25
N VAL A 64 -1.57 -10.72 9.93
CA VAL A 64 -2.74 -10.16 9.27
C VAL A 64 -3.82 -11.23 9.05
N ILE A 65 -5.08 -10.82 9.20
CA ILE A 65 -6.23 -11.65 8.82
C ILE A 65 -6.35 -11.63 7.29
N VAL A 66 -6.45 -12.83 6.71
CA VAL A 66 -6.73 -13.00 5.29
C VAL A 66 -8.24 -12.82 5.07
N PRO A 67 -8.69 -11.90 4.22
CA PRO A 67 -10.11 -11.66 4.00
C PRO A 67 -10.80 -12.91 3.42
N ASN A 68 -12.11 -13.02 3.64
CA ASN A 68 -12.94 -14.13 3.15
C ASN A 68 -12.49 -15.54 3.61
N THR A 69 -11.81 -15.65 4.75
CA THR A 69 -11.30 -16.93 5.28
C THR A 69 -11.83 -17.30 6.65
N ASN A 70 -12.86 -16.59 7.14
CA ASN A 70 -13.35 -16.75 8.52
C ASN A 70 -12.23 -16.53 9.56
N HIS A 71 -11.52 -15.39 9.46
CA HIS A 71 -10.46 -14.91 10.35
C HIS A 71 -9.16 -15.74 10.39
N LEU A 72 -8.89 -16.57 9.40
CA LEU A 72 -7.60 -17.25 9.29
C LEU A 72 -6.46 -16.24 9.06
N LYS A 73 -5.27 -16.58 9.59
CA LYS A 73 -4.11 -15.66 9.57
C LYS A 73 -2.87 -16.32 8.98
N GLY A 74 -2.00 -15.49 8.42
CA GLY A 74 -0.66 -15.87 8.05
C GLY A 74 -0.52 -16.53 6.68
N ILE A 75 0.72 -16.91 6.36
CA ILE A 75 1.13 -17.44 5.05
C ILE A 75 0.36 -18.72 4.67
N PRO A 76 0.21 -19.72 5.55
CA PRO A 76 -0.53 -20.93 5.20
C PRO A 76 -2.00 -20.65 4.88
N ALA A 77 -2.64 -19.70 5.60
CA ALA A 77 -4.03 -19.32 5.36
C ALA A 77 -4.20 -18.65 3.99
N ALA A 78 -3.27 -17.73 3.61
CA ALA A 78 -3.28 -17.08 2.30
C ALA A 78 -3.11 -18.09 1.16
N ALA A 79 -2.18 -19.04 1.31
CA ALA A 79 -1.99 -20.11 0.32
C ALA A 79 -3.22 -21.00 0.18
N ALA A 80 -3.82 -21.44 1.30
CA ALA A 80 -5.02 -22.25 1.29
C ALA A 80 -6.20 -21.53 0.62
N ALA A 81 -6.36 -20.23 0.88
CA ALA A 81 -7.38 -19.42 0.22
C ALA A 81 -7.20 -19.37 -1.30
N GLY A 82 -5.99 -19.13 -1.77
CA GLY A 82 -5.67 -19.16 -3.21
C GLY A 82 -5.91 -20.54 -3.85
N ILE A 83 -5.47 -21.62 -3.18
CA ILE A 83 -5.61 -22.98 -3.68
C ILE A 83 -7.09 -23.42 -3.75
N ILE A 84 -7.89 -23.10 -2.75
CA ILE A 84 -9.28 -23.60 -2.65
C ILE A 84 -10.25 -22.75 -3.47
N ALA A 85 -10.15 -21.42 -3.40
CA ALA A 85 -11.14 -20.49 -3.94
C ALA A 85 -10.57 -19.48 -4.94
N GLY A 86 -9.26 -19.40 -5.11
CA GLY A 86 -8.63 -18.35 -5.90
C GLY A 86 -9.03 -18.35 -7.37
N LYS A 87 -9.39 -17.16 -7.88
CA LYS A 87 -9.68 -16.85 -9.30
C LYS A 87 -8.53 -16.03 -9.86
N VAL A 88 -7.65 -16.67 -10.61
CA VAL A 88 -6.37 -16.10 -11.10
C VAL A 88 -6.58 -14.81 -11.89
N GLU A 89 -7.62 -14.73 -12.69
CA GLU A 89 -7.96 -13.59 -13.55
C GLU A 89 -8.30 -12.30 -12.75
N LYS A 90 -8.51 -12.43 -11.43
CA LYS A 90 -8.81 -11.29 -10.55
C LYS A 90 -7.58 -10.70 -9.83
N GLU A 91 -6.39 -11.26 -10.04
CA GLU A 91 -5.12 -10.74 -9.48
C GLU A 91 -5.21 -10.40 -7.97
N LEU A 92 -5.15 -9.13 -7.60
CA LEU A 92 -5.24 -8.68 -6.20
C LEU A 92 -6.66 -8.73 -5.59
N GLU A 93 -7.63 -9.20 -6.32
CA GLU A 93 -8.98 -9.57 -5.88
C GLU A 93 -9.22 -11.09 -6.00
N VAL A 94 -8.15 -11.89 -6.09
CA VAL A 94 -8.15 -13.34 -6.35
C VAL A 94 -9.06 -14.15 -5.42
N ILE A 95 -9.28 -13.69 -4.19
CA ILE A 95 -10.17 -14.30 -3.19
C ILE A 95 -11.36 -13.39 -2.84
N ALA A 96 -11.79 -12.51 -3.74
CA ALA A 96 -12.93 -11.62 -3.51
C ALA A 96 -14.26 -12.36 -3.44
N GLU A 97 -14.37 -13.51 -4.11
CA GLU A 97 -15.60 -14.30 -4.22
C GLU A 97 -15.38 -15.68 -3.60
N VAL A 98 -15.44 -15.75 -2.27
CA VAL A 98 -15.30 -17.00 -1.52
C VAL A 98 -16.65 -17.36 -0.90
N SER A 99 -17.10 -18.59 -1.10
CA SER A 99 -18.33 -19.11 -0.49
C SER A 99 -18.09 -19.63 0.93
N GLU A 100 -19.15 -19.76 1.72
CA GLU A 100 -19.08 -20.38 3.04
C GLU A 100 -18.56 -21.83 2.99
N GLU A 101 -18.92 -22.59 1.94
CA GLU A 101 -18.41 -23.95 1.76
C GLU A 101 -16.89 -23.96 1.51
N GLU A 102 -16.37 -23.00 0.75
CA GLU A 102 -14.94 -22.87 0.51
C GLU A 102 -14.17 -22.47 1.77
N THR A 103 -14.73 -21.62 2.65
CA THR A 103 -14.09 -21.32 3.94
C THR A 103 -13.94 -22.54 4.82
N VAL A 104 -14.94 -23.43 4.86
CA VAL A 104 -14.85 -24.71 5.56
C VAL A 104 -13.78 -25.60 4.95
N ARG A 105 -13.73 -25.69 3.61
CA ARG A 105 -12.71 -26.48 2.88
C ARG A 105 -11.30 -25.94 3.10
N MET A 106 -11.11 -24.63 3.22
CA MET A 106 -9.81 -24.02 3.58
C MET A 106 -9.34 -24.48 4.97
N ALA A 107 -10.24 -24.44 5.95
CA ALA A 107 -9.93 -24.88 7.32
C ALA A 107 -9.61 -26.40 7.39
N GLU A 108 -10.24 -27.21 6.57
CA GLU A 108 -9.93 -28.64 6.43
C GLU A 108 -8.60 -28.86 5.70
N PHE A 109 -8.35 -28.13 4.62
CA PHE A 109 -7.11 -28.18 3.85
C PHE A 109 -5.90 -27.88 4.75
N LEU A 110 -5.98 -26.85 5.60
CA LEU A 110 -4.92 -26.49 6.55
C LEU A 110 -4.63 -27.60 7.60
N LYS A 111 -5.58 -28.48 7.88
CA LYS A 111 -5.41 -29.60 8.83
C LYS A 111 -4.85 -30.86 8.17
N THR A 112 -5.14 -31.05 6.88
CA THR A 112 -4.90 -32.32 6.20
C THR A 112 -3.74 -32.28 5.24
N VAL A 113 -3.39 -31.11 4.71
CA VAL A 113 -2.32 -30.94 3.73
C VAL A 113 -1.12 -30.28 4.41
N PRO A 114 0.08 -30.89 4.35
CA PRO A 114 1.28 -30.29 4.88
C PRO A 114 1.66 -29.03 4.09
N ILE A 115 1.87 -27.93 4.79
CA ILE A 115 2.31 -26.65 4.24
C ILE A 115 3.60 -26.25 4.97
N SER A 116 4.73 -26.22 4.25
CA SER A 116 5.99 -25.70 4.78
C SER A 116 6.21 -24.26 4.34
N VAL A 117 6.80 -23.45 5.20
CA VAL A 117 7.16 -22.07 4.92
C VAL A 117 8.63 -21.87 5.25
N GLU A 118 9.41 -21.41 4.26
CA GLU A 118 10.83 -21.16 4.41
C GLU A 118 11.15 -19.70 4.10
N HIS A 119 12.05 -19.13 4.91
CA HIS A 119 12.64 -17.82 4.61
C HIS A 119 13.64 -17.96 3.47
N ILE A 120 13.44 -17.21 2.39
CA ILE A 120 14.37 -17.13 1.28
C ILE A 120 15.01 -15.74 1.19
N ASP A 121 16.28 -15.70 0.79
CA ASP A 121 17.00 -14.47 0.49
C ASP A 121 17.68 -14.63 -0.89
N GLN A 122 17.02 -14.13 -1.92
CA GLN A 122 17.47 -14.18 -3.31
C GLN A 122 17.81 -12.77 -3.85
N GLY A 123 18.07 -11.82 -2.95
CA GLY A 123 18.50 -10.47 -3.31
C GLY A 123 17.39 -9.53 -3.74
N VAL A 124 16.11 -9.94 -3.60
CA VAL A 124 14.94 -9.06 -3.83
C VAL A 124 14.05 -9.01 -2.59
N THR A 125 13.60 -7.81 -2.27
CA THR A 125 12.81 -7.55 -1.05
C THR A 125 11.40 -8.13 -1.14
N PHE A 126 10.79 -8.10 -2.32
CA PHE A 126 9.51 -8.73 -2.59
C PHE A 126 9.73 -10.02 -3.37
N ASP A 127 9.66 -11.17 -2.69
CA ASP A 127 9.87 -12.49 -3.32
C ASP A 127 8.96 -13.54 -2.69
N ILE A 128 8.14 -14.19 -3.51
CA ILE A 128 7.22 -15.26 -3.13
C ILE A 128 7.39 -16.40 -4.10
N ILE A 129 7.67 -17.60 -3.60
CA ILE A 129 7.70 -18.83 -4.38
C ILE A 129 6.67 -19.78 -3.79
N VAL A 130 5.76 -20.29 -4.60
CA VAL A 130 4.80 -21.32 -4.20
C VAL A 130 5.02 -22.55 -5.06
N VAL A 131 5.24 -23.69 -4.42
CA VAL A 131 5.31 -25.00 -5.05
C VAL A 131 4.15 -25.85 -4.52
N VAL A 132 3.31 -26.32 -5.41
CA VAL A 132 2.20 -27.24 -5.09
C VAL A 132 2.49 -28.60 -5.71
N LYS A 133 2.28 -29.69 -4.95
CA LYS A 133 2.64 -31.06 -5.35
C LYS A 133 1.44 -31.99 -5.32
N LYS A 134 1.40 -32.94 -6.25
CA LYS A 134 0.43 -34.05 -6.27
C LYS A 134 1.12 -35.34 -6.75
N GLY A 135 1.43 -36.26 -5.83
CA GLY A 135 2.27 -37.41 -6.15
C GLY A 135 3.64 -36.95 -6.70
N ASP A 136 3.97 -37.43 -7.90
CA ASP A 136 5.24 -37.06 -8.57
C ASP A 136 5.15 -35.76 -9.40
N SER A 137 3.96 -35.19 -9.57
CA SER A 137 3.77 -33.95 -10.34
C SER A 137 3.79 -32.73 -9.44
N TYR A 138 4.34 -31.60 -9.95
CA TYR A 138 4.37 -30.34 -9.25
C TYR A 138 4.14 -29.14 -10.18
N ALA A 139 3.70 -28.04 -9.60
CA ALA A 139 3.74 -26.72 -10.24
C ALA A 139 4.38 -25.71 -9.32
N LYS A 140 5.17 -24.81 -9.90
CA LYS A 140 5.91 -23.77 -9.19
C LYS A 140 5.61 -22.42 -9.82
N VAL A 141 5.30 -21.44 -8.98
CA VAL A 141 5.08 -20.05 -9.36
C VAL A 141 5.94 -19.13 -8.50
N ARG A 142 6.61 -18.15 -9.14
CA ARG A 142 7.32 -17.09 -8.42
C ARG A 142 6.76 -15.73 -8.81
N ILE A 143 6.50 -14.90 -7.78
CA ILE A 143 6.21 -13.47 -7.90
C ILE A 143 7.40 -12.71 -7.32
N ALA A 144 7.93 -11.74 -8.06
CA ALA A 144 9.06 -10.92 -7.62
C ALA A 144 8.85 -9.44 -7.94
N ASN A 145 9.47 -8.56 -7.15
CA ASN A 145 9.51 -7.10 -7.27
C ASN A 145 8.19 -6.38 -6.96
N TYR A 146 7.04 -6.82 -7.48
CA TYR A 146 5.73 -6.26 -7.15
C TYR A 146 4.62 -7.31 -7.19
N HIS A 147 3.48 -7.00 -6.57
CA HIS A 147 2.46 -7.95 -6.14
C HIS A 147 1.85 -8.84 -7.24
N THR A 148 1.80 -8.38 -8.48
CA THR A 148 1.21 -9.11 -9.62
C THR A 148 2.23 -9.64 -10.63
N ASN A 149 3.52 -9.40 -10.38
CA ASN A 149 4.59 -9.75 -11.31
C ASN A 149 5.00 -11.21 -11.20
N ILE A 150 4.28 -12.09 -11.90
CA ILE A 150 4.68 -13.48 -12.03
C ILE A 150 5.89 -13.55 -12.96
N VAL A 151 7.03 -14.01 -12.45
CA VAL A 151 8.30 -14.12 -13.18
C VAL A 151 8.67 -15.55 -13.53
N LEU A 152 8.12 -16.54 -12.84
CA LEU A 152 8.32 -17.96 -13.12
C LEU A 152 7.00 -18.71 -13.01
N VAL A 153 6.75 -19.54 -14.01
CA VAL A 153 5.72 -20.60 -13.98
C VAL A 153 6.36 -21.87 -14.53
N GLU A 154 6.36 -22.92 -13.73
CA GLU A 154 6.99 -24.19 -14.07
C GLU A 154 6.04 -25.35 -13.73
N LYS A 155 6.01 -26.37 -14.54
CA LYS A 155 5.29 -27.64 -14.30
C LYS A 155 6.16 -28.82 -14.68
N ASP A 156 6.44 -29.71 -13.74
CA ASP A 156 7.17 -30.97 -13.98
C ASP A 156 8.50 -30.73 -14.73
N GLU A 157 9.29 -29.72 -14.29
CA GLU A 157 10.56 -29.25 -14.90
C GLU A 157 10.40 -28.45 -16.22
N GLU A 158 9.19 -28.39 -16.81
CA GLU A 158 8.94 -27.55 -17.97
C GLU A 158 8.63 -26.08 -17.56
N LYS A 159 9.46 -25.15 -18.01
CA LYS A 159 9.28 -23.73 -17.77
C LYS A 159 8.28 -23.14 -18.76
N LEU A 160 7.07 -22.81 -18.29
CA LEU A 160 6.02 -22.17 -19.07
C LEU A 160 6.22 -20.65 -19.16
N LEU A 161 6.86 -20.06 -18.13
CA LEU A 161 7.32 -18.67 -18.07
C LEU A 161 8.63 -18.63 -17.27
N ASP A 162 9.61 -17.91 -17.77
CA ASP A 162 10.91 -17.73 -17.07
C ASP A 162 11.48 -16.35 -17.42
N ILE A 163 11.19 -15.36 -16.58
CA ILE A 163 11.68 -13.99 -16.69
C ILE A 163 12.82 -13.82 -15.68
N PRO A 164 14.05 -13.54 -16.13
CA PRO A 164 15.17 -13.31 -15.22
C PRO A 164 14.89 -12.17 -14.24
N VAL A 165 15.24 -12.36 -12.97
CA VAL A 165 15.14 -11.33 -11.94
C VAL A 165 16.56 -10.92 -11.54
N GLU A 166 16.97 -9.76 -12.03
CA GLU A 166 18.30 -9.18 -11.77
C GLU A 166 18.22 -8.02 -10.77
N GLY A 167 17.83 -8.33 -9.52
CA GLY A 167 17.64 -7.33 -8.45
C GLY A 167 16.25 -6.70 -8.44
N GLU A 168 16.15 -5.55 -7.74
CA GLU A 168 14.89 -4.80 -7.65
C GLU A 168 14.66 -3.97 -8.92
N THR A 169 13.63 -4.31 -9.68
CA THR A 169 13.24 -3.61 -10.91
C THR A 169 11.74 -3.39 -10.95
N GLU A 170 11.32 -2.35 -11.64
CA GLU A 170 9.94 -2.05 -12.00
C GLU A 170 9.76 -2.08 -13.53
N GLU A 171 10.49 -2.96 -14.21
CA GLU A 171 10.36 -3.14 -15.66
C GLU A 171 8.90 -3.42 -16.06
N GLY A 172 8.49 -2.76 -17.14
CA GLY A 172 7.09 -2.82 -17.61
C GLY A 172 6.19 -1.72 -17.03
N LEU A 173 6.62 -1.01 -16.00
CA LEU A 173 5.92 0.15 -15.47
C LEU A 173 6.48 1.46 -16.04
N THR A 174 5.65 2.51 -16.03
CA THR A 174 6.06 3.86 -16.45
C THR A 174 7.20 4.36 -15.55
N ASP A 175 8.19 5.02 -16.10
CA ASP A 175 9.35 5.53 -15.38
C ASP A 175 8.95 6.55 -14.29
N ARG A 176 9.13 6.18 -13.01
CA ARG A 176 8.83 7.03 -11.85
C ARG A 176 9.87 8.12 -11.62
N SER A 177 11.05 8.05 -12.26
CA SER A 177 12.06 9.11 -12.17
C SER A 177 11.61 10.43 -12.83
N LEU A 178 10.55 10.38 -13.62
CA LEU A 178 9.89 11.56 -14.19
C LEU A 178 9.16 12.41 -13.15
N LEU A 179 8.86 11.83 -11.95
CA LEU A 179 8.14 12.54 -10.90
C LEU A 179 9.05 13.53 -10.17
N ASN A 180 8.58 14.75 -9.99
CA ASN A 180 9.12 15.76 -9.10
C ASN A 180 8.01 16.73 -8.69
N MET A 181 8.17 17.45 -7.59
CA MET A 181 7.11 18.30 -7.04
C MET A 181 6.72 19.47 -7.94
N GLU A 182 7.65 20.03 -8.70
CA GLU A 182 7.37 21.14 -9.63
C GLU A 182 6.50 20.67 -10.80
N ASP A 183 6.85 19.56 -11.43
CA ASP A 183 6.06 19.00 -12.53
C ASP A 183 4.72 18.41 -12.04
N ILE A 184 4.68 17.84 -10.84
CA ILE A 184 3.42 17.40 -10.20
C ILE A 184 2.49 18.61 -10.02
N TRP A 185 3.02 19.73 -9.50
CA TRP A 185 2.26 20.97 -9.35
C TRP A 185 1.74 21.50 -10.67
N ASP A 186 2.58 21.55 -11.72
CA ASP A 186 2.14 21.97 -13.06
C ASP A 186 1.07 21.03 -13.62
N PHE A 187 1.26 19.71 -13.45
CA PHE A 187 0.30 18.70 -13.90
C PHE A 187 -1.08 18.90 -13.25
N ILE A 188 -1.16 18.99 -11.93
CA ILE A 188 -2.46 19.07 -11.24
C ILE A 188 -3.21 20.37 -11.56
N ASN A 189 -2.51 21.45 -11.90
CA ASN A 189 -3.13 22.71 -12.29
C ASN A 189 -3.54 22.75 -13.79
N SER A 190 -3.06 21.82 -14.59
CA SER A 190 -3.30 21.79 -16.04
C SER A 190 -4.04 20.54 -16.54
N VAL A 191 -4.06 19.45 -15.75
CA VAL A 191 -4.71 18.19 -16.15
C VAL A 191 -6.20 18.40 -16.41
N ASP A 192 -6.70 17.81 -17.50
CA ASP A 192 -8.13 17.67 -17.71
C ASP A 192 -8.67 16.62 -16.72
N VAL A 193 -9.55 17.04 -15.83
CA VAL A 193 -10.10 16.15 -14.78
C VAL A 193 -10.78 14.92 -15.39
N ALA A 194 -11.30 15.01 -16.62
CA ALA A 194 -11.87 13.86 -17.32
C ALA A 194 -10.85 12.72 -17.51
N ASP A 195 -9.56 13.04 -17.67
CA ASP A 195 -8.49 12.06 -17.92
C ASP A 195 -8.10 11.26 -16.65
N ILE A 196 -8.43 11.79 -15.46
CA ILE A 196 -8.14 11.15 -14.14
C ILE A 196 -9.42 10.77 -13.36
N ARG A 197 -10.61 11.12 -13.87
CA ARG A 197 -11.89 10.95 -13.18
C ARG A 197 -12.15 9.50 -12.80
N GLU A 198 -11.91 8.57 -13.70
CA GLU A 198 -12.19 7.16 -13.46
C GLU A 198 -11.31 6.60 -12.33
N VAL A 199 -9.99 6.80 -12.41
CA VAL A 199 -9.04 6.22 -11.46
C VAL A 199 -9.18 6.86 -10.07
N ILE A 200 -9.30 8.19 -9.99
CA ILE A 200 -9.48 8.90 -8.72
C ILE A 200 -10.90 8.68 -8.17
N GLY A 201 -11.93 8.66 -9.02
CA GLY A 201 -13.31 8.44 -8.60
C GLY A 201 -13.50 7.07 -7.94
N ARG A 202 -12.91 6.03 -8.52
CA ARG A 202 -12.87 4.69 -7.91
C ARG A 202 -12.17 4.68 -6.56
N GLN A 203 -11.08 5.43 -6.39
CA GLN A 203 -10.41 5.58 -5.09
C GLN A 203 -11.32 6.26 -4.06
N VAL A 204 -12.04 7.31 -4.46
CA VAL A 204 -13.01 8.00 -3.59
C VAL A 204 -14.09 7.03 -3.12
N GLU A 205 -14.67 6.26 -4.03
CA GLU A 205 -15.75 5.32 -3.74
C GLU A 205 -15.29 4.22 -2.78
N TYR A 206 -14.26 3.46 -3.14
CA TYR A 206 -13.82 2.28 -2.39
C TYR A 206 -13.25 2.64 -1.02
N ASN A 207 -12.38 3.66 -0.97
CA ASN A 207 -11.75 4.04 0.29
C ASN A 207 -12.74 4.70 1.25
N THR A 208 -13.78 5.39 0.74
CA THR A 208 -14.87 5.90 1.58
C THR A 208 -15.69 4.75 2.17
N ALA A 209 -16.05 3.76 1.35
CA ALA A 209 -16.86 2.62 1.80
C ALA A 209 -16.21 1.86 2.96
N ILE A 210 -14.92 1.52 2.85
CA ILE A 210 -14.22 0.81 3.94
C ILE A 210 -14.00 1.68 5.17
N ALA A 211 -13.80 3.00 5.02
CA ALA A 211 -13.71 3.91 6.16
C ALA A 211 -15.04 4.03 6.91
N ASP A 212 -16.16 4.09 6.18
CA ASP A 212 -17.50 4.10 6.75
C ASP A 212 -17.80 2.79 7.51
N GLU A 213 -17.36 1.66 6.97
CA GLU A 213 -17.46 0.36 7.60
C GLU A 213 -16.60 0.29 8.87
N GLY A 214 -15.36 0.77 8.80
CA GLY A 214 -14.44 0.79 9.93
C GLY A 214 -14.90 1.66 11.11
N LEU A 215 -15.73 2.69 10.85
CA LEU A 215 -16.36 3.51 11.90
C LEU A 215 -17.61 2.86 12.51
N LYS A 216 -18.25 1.92 11.82
CA LYS A 216 -19.46 1.23 12.28
C LYS A 216 -19.17 -0.09 12.98
N GLY A 217 -18.14 -0.81 12.47
CA GLY A 217 -17.78 -2.13 12.94
C GLY A 217 -16.83 -2.11 14.14
N ASP A 218 -16.56 -3.30 14.65
CA ASP A 218 -15.56 -3.54 15.70
C ASP A 218 -14.31 -4.16 15.05
N TYR A 219 -13.34 -3.33 14.71
CA TYR A 219 -12.15 -3.74 13.98
C TYR A 219 -10.87 -3.35 14.70
N GLY A 220 -10.08 -4.33 15.05
CA GLY A 220 -8.73 -4.13 15.61
C GLY A 220 -8.72 -3.36 16.92
N ALA A 221 -8.17 -2.16 16.91
CA ALA A 221 -8.12 -1.29 18.08
C ALA A 221 -9.11 -0.10 17.99
N ASN A 222 -9.97 -0.08 16.97
CA ASN A 222 -10.99 0.96 16.75
C ASN A 222 -10.42 2.39 16.84
N ILE A 223 -9.23 2.60 16.31
CA ILE A 223 -8.50 3.88 16.41
C ILE A 223 -9.33 5.04 15.85
N GLY A 224 -10.06 4.80 14.73
CA GLY A 224 -10.93 5.81 14.16
C GLY A 224 -12.00 6.30 15.14
N SER A 225 -12.73 5.38 15.77
CA SER A 225 -13.76 5.70 16.77
C SER A 225 -13.17 6.32 18.03
N VAL A 226 -12.04 5.77 18.54
CA VAL A 226 -11.32 6.33 19.71
C VAL A 226 -10.92 7.79 19.47
N LEU A 227 -10.46 8.15 18.27
CA LEU A 227 -10.11 9.53 17.94
C LEU A 227 -11.32 10.47 18.01
N LEU A 228 -12.45 10.07 17.41
CA LEU A 228 -13.67 10.88 17.40
C LEU A 228 -14.25 11.04 18.81
N GLU A 229 -14.30 9.97 19.60
CA GLU A 229 -14.79 10.00 20.98
C GLU A 229 -13.90 10.84 21.90
N THR A 230 -12.59 10.83 21.69
CA THR A 230 -11.63 11.52 22.56
C THR A 230 -11.48 12.99 22.20
N TYR A 231 -11.42 13.33 20.90
CA TYR A 231 -11.05 14.67 20.44
C TYR A 231 -12.18 15.43 19.75
N GLY A 232 -13.35 14.78 19.56
CA GLY A 232 -14.50 15.38 18.86
C GLY A 232 -14.42 15.23 17.35
N ASP A 233 -15.33 15.91 16.63
CA ASP A 233 -15.56 15.72 15.20
C ASP A 233 -15.13 16.89 14.31
N ASP A 234 -14.19 17.72 14.75
CA ASP A 234 -13.61 18.73 13.86
C ASP A 234 -12.96 18.07 12.62
N VAL A 235 -12.79 18.84 11.56
CA VAL A 235 -12.28 18.31 10.28
C VAL A 235 -10.92 17.66 10.42
N ARG A 236 -10.05 18.16 11.29
CA ARG A 236 -8.73 17.58 11.57
C ARG A 236 -8.83 16.21 12.22
N THR A 237 -9.73 16.07 13.18
CA THR A 237 -9.98 14.80 13.84
C THR A 237 -10.66 13.81 12.89
N ARG A 238 -11.69 14.22 12.13
CA ARG A 238 -12.32 13.36 11.12
C ARG A 238 -11.32 12.88 10.06
N ALA A 239 -10.45 13.75 9.56
CA ALA A 239 -9.44 13.39 8.58
C ALA A 239 -8.54 12.24 9.05
N LYS A 240 -8.07 12.31 10.31
CA LYS A 240 -7.29 11.24 10.95
C LYS A 240 -8.13 9.99 11.20
N ALA A 241 -9.31 10.18 11.75
CA ALA A 241 -10.19 9.10 12.19
C ALA A 241 -10.66 8.24 11.01
N ARG A 242 -11.04 8.83 9.88
CA ARG A 242 -11.50 8.08 8.71
C ARG A 242 -10.38 7.28 8.06
N ALA A 243 -9.18 7.84 7.95
CA ALA A 243 -8.02 7.11 7.44
C ALA A 243 -7.62 5.94 8.38
N ALA A 244 -7.68 6.17 9.70
CA ALA A 244 -7.43 5.14 10.70
C ALA A 244 -8.50 4.05 10.67
N ALA A 245 -9.80 4.40 10.61
CA ALA A 245 -10.91 3.46 10.57
C ALA A 245 -10.86 2.53 9.35
N GLY A 246 -10.54 3.07 8.16
CA GLY A 246 -10.33 2.25 6.98
C GLY A 246 -9.19 1.24 7.17
N SER A 247 -8.10 1.65 7.85
CA SER A 247 -7.02 0.73 8.20
C SER A 247 -7.40 -0.28 9.29
N ASP A 248 -8.17 0.13 10.32
CA ASP A 248 -8.70 -0.80 11.31
C ASP A 248 -9.50 -1.92 10.64
N ALA A 249 -10.45 -1.56 9.76
CA ALA A 249 -11.24 -2.53 9.00
C ALA A 249 -10.36 -3.42 8.11
N ARG A 250 -9.51 -2.80 7.28
CA ARG A 250 -8.65 -3.51 6.31
C ARG A 250 -7.70 -4.52 6.97
N MET A 251 -7.06 -4.16 8.09
CA MET A 251 -6.08 -5.00 8.75
C MET A 251 -6.71 -6.13 9.56
N ASN A 252 -8.02 -6.06 9.83
CA ASN A 252 -8.71 -6.97 10.71
C ASN A 252 -9.86 -7.74 10.02
N GLY A 253 -9.74 -7.95 8.71
CA GLY A 253 -10.55 -8.91 7.97
C GLY A 253 -11.80 -8.36 7.30
N CYS A 254 -11.96 -7.04 7.19
CA CYS A 254 -13.03 -6.46 6.37
C CYS A 254 -12.88 -6.90 4.91
N GLU A 255 -13.99 -7.30 4.32
CA GLU A 255 -14.08 -7.88 2.97
C GLU A 255 -14.30 -6.82 1.87
N LEU A 256 -14.33 -5.53 2.24
CA LEU A 256 -14.43 -4.46 1.26
C LEU A 256 -13.07 -4.17 0.59
N PRO A 257 -13.04 -4.01 -0.75
CA PRO A 257 -11.82 -3.64 -1.45
C PRO A 257 -11.42 -2.19 -1.16
N VAL A 258 -10.15 -1.89 -1.34
CA VAL A 258 -9.58 -0.54 -1.29
C VAL A 258 -8.83 -0.24 -2.58
N ILE A 259 -8.67 1.04 -2.92
CA ILE A 259 -7.72 1.45 -3.95
C ILE A 259 -6.39 1.76 -3.26
N ILE A 260 -5.37 1.02 -3.66
CA ILE A 260 -4.02 1.12 -3.11
C ILE A 260 -3.27 2.35 -3.65
N ASN A 261 -2.12 2.66 -3.05
CA ASN A 261 -1.12 3.59 -3.58
C ASN A 261 0.27 3.01 -3.26
N ALA A 262 1.14 2.98 -4.24
CA ALA A 262 2.50 2.42 -4.14
C ALA A 262 2.51 1.02 -3.47
N GLY A 263 1.57 0.15 -3.88
CA GLY A 263 1.46 -1.23 -3.42
C GLY A 263 0.76 -1.42 -2.06
N SER A 264 0.23 -0.36 -1.42
CA SER A 264 -0.40 -0.46 -0.09
C SER A 264 -1.78 0.21 -0.02
N GLY A 265 -2.81 -0.54 0.44
CA GLY A 265 -4.14 0.02 0.71
C GLY A 265 -4.12 1.04 1.83
N ASN A 266 -3.30 0.85 2.87
CA ASN A 266 -3.14 1.83 3.93
C ASN A 266 -2.61 3.17 3.39
N GLN A 267 -1.67 3.15 2.45
CA GLN A 267 -1.20 4.37 1.78
C GLN A 267 -2.31 5.00 0.92
N GLY A 268 -3.05 4.20 0.14
CA GLY A 268 -4.16 4.69 -0.68
C GLY A 268 -5.24 5.39 0.15
N MET A 269 -5.64 4.81 1.29
CA MET A 269 -6.58 5.42 2.22
C MET A 269 -6.01 6.70 2.87
N THR A 270 -4.74 6.66 3.26
CA THR A 270 -4.08 7.83 3.88
C THR A 270 -3.91 8.99 2.90
N CYS A 271 -3.66 8.73 1.62
CA CYS A 271 -3.61 9.77 0.59
C CYS A 271 -4.98 10.37 0.27
N SER A 272 -6.06 9.60 0.35
CA SER A 272 -7.38 10.03 -0.13
C SER A 272 -8.30 10.55 0.96
N LEU A 273 -8.52 9.78 2.03
CA LEU A 273 -9.56 10.07 3.02
C LEU A 273 -9.40 11.41 3.76
N PRO A 274 -8.20 11.81 4.20
CA PRO A 274 -8.01 13.12 4.83
C PRO A 274 -8.30 14.28 3.87
N VAL A 275 -7.89 14.14 2.60
CA VAL A 275 -8.15 15.14 1.56
C VAL A 275 -9.65 15.26 1.29
N LEU A 276 -10.35 14.11 1.24
CA LEU A 276 -11.82 14.08 1.07
C LEU A 276 -12.57 14.77 2.22
N GLU A 277 -12.14 14.57 3.47
CA GLU A 277 -12.78 15.23 4.62
C GLU A 277 -12.62 16.76 4.53
N TYR A 278 -11.45 17.25 4.18
CA TYR A 278 -11.26 18.68 3.96
C TYR A 278 -12.02 19.21 2.74
N ALA A 279 -12.12 18.45 1.65
CA ALA A 279 -12.90 18.84 0.48
C ALA A 279 -14.40 18.95 0.82
N ARG A 280 -14.93 18.05 1.66
CA ARG A 280 -16.30 18.08 2.17
C ARG A 280 -16.53 19.26 3.10
N GLU A 281 -15.65 19.48 4.07
CA GLU A 281 -15.73 20.59 5.03
C GLU A 281 -15.79 21.94 4.33
N PHE A 282 -14.94 22.16 3.33
CA PHE A 282 -14.90 23.42 2.58
C PHE A 282 -15.86 23.45 1.39
N GLN A 283 -16.68 22.42 1.20
CA GLN A 283 -17.61 22.30 0.08
C GLN A 283 -16.92 22.56 -1.28
N CYS A 284 -15.71 22.05 -1.43
CA CYS A 284 -14.94 22.22 -2.64
C CYS A 284 -15.65 21.56 -3.83
N GLY A 285 -15.63 22.23 -4.99
CA GLY A 285 -16.13 21.66 -6.22
C GLY A 285 -15.34 20.39 -6.61
N GLU A 286 -16.00 19.51 -7.36
CA GLU A 286 -15.43 18.20 -7.78
C GLU A 286 -14.07 18.35 -8.44
N GLU A 287 -13.91 19.30 -9.35
CA GLU A 287 -12.64 19.55 -10.05
C GLU A 287 -11.48 19.81 -9.07
N LYS A 288 -11.68 20.69 -8.09
CA LYS A 288 -10.65 21.02 -7.10
C LYS A 288 -10.31 19.81 -6.22
N MET A 289 -11.32 19.04 -5.84
CA MET A 289 -11.15 17.80 -5.07
C MET A 289 -10.29 16.77 -5.86
N TYR A 290 -10.59 16.53 -7.14
CA TYR A 290 -9.83 15.58 -7.95
C TYR A 290 -8.37 16.03 -8.16
N ARG A 291 -8.13 17.32 -8.35
CA ARG A 291 -6.77 17.89 -8.43
C ARG A 291 -5.98 17.71 -7.14
N ALA A 292 -6.61 17.94 -5.99
CA ALA A 292 -6.01 17.74 -4.67
C ALA A 292 -5.68 16.26 -4.41
N LEU A 293 -6.57 15.34 -4.81
CA LEU A 293 -6.35 13.90 -4.72
C LEU A 293 -5.20 13.44 -5.64
N ALA A 294 -5.14 13.97 -6.88
CA ALA A 294 -4.04 13.68 -7.79
C ALA A 294 -2.70 14.17 -7.22
N LEU A 295 -2.66 15.40 -6.66
CA LEU A 295 -1.49 15.93 -5.97
C LEU A 295 -1.04 15.01 -4.84
N SER A 296 -1.95 14.64 -3.94
CA SER A 296 -1.65 13.76 -2.81
C SER A 296 -1.11 12.39 -3.28
N ASN A 297 -1.78 11.74 -4.23
CA ASN A 297 -1.35 10.45 -4.72
C ASN A 297 0.02 10.49 -5.41
N LEU A 298 0.25 11.43 -6.33
CA LEU A 298 1.53 11.55 -7.03
C LEU A 298 2.67 11.92 -6.08
N THR A 299 2.42 12.79 -5.09
CA THR A 299 3.42 13.14 -4.06
C THR A 299 3.81 11.93 -3.22
N ALA A 300 2.88 11.05 -2.87
CA ALA A 300 3.18 9.82 -2.13
C ALA A 300 3.99 8.83 -2.99
N ILE A 301 3.60 8.64 -4.25
CA ILE A 301 4.31 7.78 -5.20
C ILE A 301 5.74 8.28 -5.41
N HIS A 302 5.92 9.59 -5.61
CA HIS A 302 7.23 10.22 -5.77
C HIS A 302 8.15 9.92 -4.58
N GLN A 303 7.69 10.13 -3.35
CA GLN A 303 8.46 9.82 -2.14
C GLN A 303 8.80 8.31 -2.05
N LYS A 304 7.85 7.44 -2.40
CA LYS A 304 8.04 5.97 -2.34
C LYS A 304 9.03 5.47 -3.36
N THR A 305 9.20 6.13 -4.48
CA THR A 305 10.20 5.77 -5.50
C THR A 305 11.61 5.72 -4.93
N GLY A 306 11.98 6.67 -4.05
CA GLY A 306 13.28 6.69 -3.38
C GLY A 306 13.43 5.68 -2.24
N ILE A 307 12.32 5.27 -1.61
CA ILE A 307 12.30 4.37 -0.43
C ILE A 307 12.23 2.90 -0.85
N GLY A 308 11.51 2.62 -1.95
CA GLY A 308 11.15 1.27 -2.39
C GLY A 308 9.79 0.81 -1.85
N ARG A 309 9.23 -0.26 -2.45
CA ARG A 309 7.88 -0.76 -2.11
C ARG A 309 7.81 -1.33 -0.70
N LEU A 310 8.79 -2.12 -0.30
CA LEU A 310 8.91 -2.70 1.05
C LEU A 310 10.16 -2.19 1.75
N SER A 311 10.01 -1.67 2.96
CA SER A 311 11.08 -1.10 3.78
C SER A 311 10.68 -1.13 5.24
N ALA A 312 11.63 -0.94 6.15
CA ALA A 312 11.33 -0.61 7.54
C ALA A 312 10.84 0.84 7.71
N TYR A 313 10.96 1.69 6.71
CA TYR A 313 10.34 3.02 6.70
C TYR A 313 8.83 2.90 6.44
N CYS A 314 8.01 3.37 7.35
CA CYS A 314 6.57 3.25 7.26
C CYS A 314 5.99 4.10 6.12
N GLY A 315 5.30 3.45 5.17
CA GLY A 315 4.67 4.14 4.04
C GLY A 315 3.56 5.13 4.44
N ALA A 316 3.00 5.00 5.64
CA ALA A 316 2.06 5.97 6.19
C ALA A 316 2.67 7.37 6.31
N VAL A 317 3.98 7.49 6.56
CA VAL A 317 4.69 8.77 6.65
C VAL A 317 4.62 9.52 5.32
N SER A 318 5.01 8.87 4.22
CA SER A 318 4.94 9.45 2.88
C SER A 318 3.51 9.83 2.49
N ALA A 319 2.55 8.95 2.79
CA ALA A 319 1.14 9.17 2.49
C ALA A 319 0.52 10.30 3.34
N GLY A 320 0.88 10.40 4.63
CA GLY A 320 0.42 11.48 5.50
C GLY A 320 0.98 12.84 5.11
N ALA A 321 2.27 12.91 4.75
CA ALA A 321 2.88 14.13 4.20
C ALA A 321 2.21 14.55 2.89
N ALA A 322 1.91 13.59 2.01
CA ALA A 322 1.20 13.82 0.76
C ALA A 322 -0.26 14.26 0.96
N ALA A 323 -0.96 13.68 1.94
CA ALA A 323 -2.30 14.15 2.32
C ALA A 323 -2.26 15.61 2.80
N GLY A 324 -1.23 15.99 3.57
CA GLY A 324 -0.97 17.38 3.95
C GLY A 324 -0.83 18.31 2.74
N ALA A 325 -0.12 17.88 1.69
CA ALA A 325 -0.01 18.62 0.43
C ALA A 325 -1.37 18.83 -0.25
N GLY A 326 -2.19 17.78 -0.35
CA GLY A 326 -3.55 17.86 -0.88
C GLY A 326 -4.45 18.81 -0.07
N ILE A 327 -4.35 18.77 1.26
CA ILE A 327 -5.07 19.66 2.16
C ILE A 327 -4.62 21.11 1.96
N ALA A 328 -3.30 21.38 1.89
CA ALA A 328 -2.77 22.71 1.62
C ALA A 328 -3.35 23.30 0.34
N TYR A 329 -3.38 22.51 -0.74
CA TYR A 329 -3.99 22.89 -2.01
C TYR A 329 -5.49 23.22 -1.87
N LEU A 330 -6.27 22.40 -1.18
CA LEU A 330 -7.70 22.64 -0.94
C LEU A 330 -7.94 23.95 -0.17
N CYS A 331 -7.07 24.27 0.78
CA CYS A 331 -7.12 25.51 1.56
C CYS A 331 -6.68 26.75 0.76
N GLY A 332 -6.33 26.60 -0.52
CA GLY A 332 -5.92 27.70 -1.39
C GLY A 332 -4.43 28.01 -1.34
N GLY A 333 -3.63 27.12 -0.79
CA GLY A 333 -2.17 27.22 -0.78
C GLY A 333 -1.60 27.10 -2.19
N GLY A 334 -0.53 27.86 -2.47
CA GLY A 334 0.26 27.76 -3.67
C GLY A 334 1.35 26.69 -3.56
N TYR A 335 2.29 26.72 -4.52
CA TYR A 335 3.38 25.75 -4.57
C TYR A 335 4.24 25.74 -3.30
N GLU A 336 4.57 26.93 -2.76
CA GLU A 336 5.39 27.06 -1.57
C GLU A 336 4.71 26.44 -0.34
N GLU A 337 3.40 26.68 -0.12
CA GLU A 337 2.63 26.07 0.96
C GLU A 337 2.64 24.54 0.85
N VAL A 338 2.52 24.02 -0.35
CA VAL A 338 2.51 22.58 -0.61
C VAL A 338 3.85 21.94 -0.29
N ILE A 339 4.97 22.48 -0.84
CA ILE A 339 6.29 21.87 -0.63
C ILE A 339 6.77 21.98 0.81
N HIS A 340 6.52 23.10 1.47
CA HIS A 340 6.87 23.28 2.88
C HIS A 340 6.03 22.38 3.80
N THR A 341 4.77 22.15 3.47
CA THR A 341 3.94 21.16 4.18
C THR A 341 4.55 19.77 4.12
N VAL A 342 5.01 19.33 2.94
CA VAL A 342 5.67 18.03 2.77
C VAL A 342 6.95 17.96 3.59
N VAL A 343 7.82 18.96 3.49
CA VAL A 343 9.10 19.01 4.23
C VAL A 343 8.87 18.99 5.73
N ASN A 344 7.95 19.83 6.23
CA ASN A 344 7.63 19.88 7.66
C ASN A 344 7.09 18.53 8.16
N ALA A 345 6.16 17.91 7.45
CA ALA A 345 5.61 16.61 7.82
C ALA A 345 6.69 15.52 7.86
N LEU A 346 7.56 15.46 6.85
CA LEU A 346 8.66 14.49 6.80
C LEU A 346 9.65 14.69 7.95
N ALA A 347 9.97 15.92 8.31
CA ALA A 347 10.84 16.22 9.45
C ALA A 347 10.24 15.75 10.80
N ILE A 348 8.90 15.81 10.95
CA ILE A 348 8.20 15.44 12.19
C ILE A 348 8.17 13.91 12.39
N VAL A 349 7.83 13.13 11.35
CA VAL A 349 7.49 11.68 11.51
C VAL A 349 8.43 10.72 10.77
N SER A 350 9.57 11.16 10.28
CA SER A 350 10.49 10.34 9.47
C SER A 350 11.14 9.16 10.20
N GLY A 351 10.97 9.02 11.49
CA GLY A 351 11.49 7.90 12.28
C GLY A 351 10.50 6.73 12.51
N MET A 352 9.29 6.80 11.96
CA MET A 352 8.28 5.76 12.17
C MET A 352 8.63 4.47 11.43
N VAL A 353 8.80 3.38 12.17
CA VAL A 353 9.15 2.07 11.58
C VAL A 353 7.92 1.29 11.11
N CYS A 354 8.10 0.52 10.03
CA CYS A 354 7.16 -0.49 9.55
C CYS A 354 7.58 -1.87 10.06
N ASP A 355 6.82 -2.41 10.98
CA ASP A 355 6.99 -3.72 11.59
C ASP A 355 5.89 -4.72 11.17
N GLY A 356 5.40 -4.61 9.95
CA GLY A 356 4.39 -5.47 9.34
C GLY A 356 2.96 -4.94 9.46
N ALA A 357 2.04 -5.62 8.77
CA ALA A 357 0.62 -5.27 8.74
C ALA A 357 -0.11 -5.77 9.99
N LYS A 358 -0.79 -4.88 10.72
CA LYS A 358 -1.50 -5.17 11.97
C LYS A 358 -2.34 -3.99 12.44
N ALA A 359 -3.12 -4.18 13.50
CA ALA A 359 -4.02 -3.16 14.06
C ALA A 359 -3.32 -1.81 14.36
N SER A 360 -2.07 -1.80 14.84
CA SER A 360 -1.36 -0.54 15.13
C SER A 360 -1.05 0.32 13.90
N CYS A 361 -1.26 -0.18 12.68
CA CYS A 361 -1.13 0.61 11.46
C CYS A 361 -2.10 1.80 11.44
N ALA A 362 -3.32 1.64 11.97
CA ALA A 362 -4.32 2.70 12.07
C ALA A 362 -3.81 3.89 12.90
N ALA A 363 -3.17 3.63 14.03
CA ALA A 363 -2.59 4.69 14.87
C ALA A 363 -1.39 5.38 14.20
N LYS A 364 -0.55 4.63 13.47
CA LYS A 364 0.56 5.20 12.69
C LYS A 364 0.05 6.12 11.56
N ILE A 365 -1.05 5.74 10.91
CA ILE A 365 -1.73 6.56 9.90
C ILE A 365 -2.22 7.86 10.54
N ALA A 366 -2.93 7.78 11.66
CA ALA A 366 -3.45 8.96 12.36
C ALA A 366 -2.33 9.94 12.71
N ALA A 367 -1.20 9.45 13.24
CA ALA A 367 -0.03 10.27 13.58
C ALA A 367 0.61 10.92 12.33
N SER A 368 0.68 10.18 11.21
CA SER A 368 1.25 10.70 9.97
C SER A 368 0.37 11.76 9.31
N VAL A 369 -0.96 11.59 9.34
CA VAL A 369 -1.92 12.59 8.87
C VAL A 369 -1.86 13.85 9.75
N ASP A 370 -1.75 13.68 11.07
CA ASP A 370 -1.59 14.81 12.00
C ASP A 370 -0.34 15.63 11.71
N ALA A 371 0.77 14.97 11.41
CA ALA A 371 2.02 15.64 10.99
C ALA A 371 1.85 16.41 9.67
N GLY A 372 1.12 15.87 8.70
CA GLY A 372 0.77 16.58 7.46
C GLY A 372 -0.04 17.84 7.72
N ILE A 373 -1.09 17.74 8.54
CA ILE A 373 -1.93 18.87 8.92
C ILE A 373 -1.13 19.91 9.73
N LEU A 374 -0.30 19.46 10.68
CA LEU A 374 0.56 20.33 11.47
C LEU A 374 1.56 21.07 10.60
N GLY A 375 2.19 20.36 9.64
CA GLY A 375 3.18 20.93 8.73
C GLY A 375 2.61 22.09 7.90
N TYR A 376 1.37 21.95 7.42
CA TYR A 376 0.63 23.02 6.75
C TYR A 376 0.33 24.19 7.70
N ASN A 377 -0.20 23.91 8.89
CA ASN A 377 -0.54 24.94 9.87
C ASN A 377 0.69 25.71 10.40
N MET A 378 1.85 25.07 10.47
CA MET A 378 3.12 25.73 10.78
C MET A 378 3.45 26.79 9.73
N PHE A 379 3.42 26.39 8.46
CA PHE A 379 3.77 27.29 7.36
C PHE A 379 2.82 28.49 7.28
N LEU A 380 1.51 28.30 7.46
CA LEU A 380 0.54 29.41 7.53
C LEU A 380 0.86 30.44 8.61
N ARG A 381 1.63 30.08 9.63
CA ARG A 381 2.08 30.97 10.70
C ARG A 381 3.51 31.49 10.50
N GLY A 382 4.06 31.29 9.30
CA GLY A 382 5.43 31.68 8.98
C GLY A 382 6.49 30.83 9.69
N GLN A 383 6.13 29.59 10.10
CA GLN A 383 7.04 28.65 10.75
C GLN A 383 7.36 27.48 9.81
N GLN A 384 8.62 27.08 9.78
CA GLN A 384 9.07 25.93 8.98
C GLN A 384 10.36 25.37 9.57
N PHE A 385 10.72 24.15 9.18
CA PHE A 385 12.06 23.63 9.39
C PHE A 385 12.98 24.08 8.25
N TYR A 386 14.21 24.45 8.59
CA TYR A 386 15.15 25.02 7.65
C TYR A 386 16.21 24.01 7.21
N ALA A 387 16.83 24.29 6.07
CA ALA A 387 17.98 23.51 5.61
C ALA A 387 19.08 23.51 6.69
N GLY A 388 19.50 22.32 7.09
CA GLY A 388 20.43 22.09 8.20
C GLY A 388 19.76 21.63 9.50
N ASP A 389 18.43 21.62 9.56
CA ASP A 389 17.68 21.03 10.68
C ASP A 389 17.64 19.50 10.50
N GLY A 390 18.67 18.82 10.98
CA GLY A 390 18.79 17.37 10.89
C GLY A 390 18.86 16.88 9.43
N ILE A 391 17.86 16.09 9.00
CA ILE A 391 17.79 15.53 7.62
C ILE A 391 17.17 16.48 6.60
N VAL A 392 16.61 17.61 7.04
CA VAL A 392 16.06 18.63 6.14
C VAL A 392 17.20 19.35 5.44
N THR A 393 17.09 19.48 4.12
CA THR A 393 18.08 20.16 3.29
C THR A 393 17.41 21.17 2.36
N LYS A 394 18.20 21.94 1.61
CA LYS A 394 17.68 22.99 0.74
C LYS A 394 16.86 22.39 -0.42
N GLY A 395 15.57 22.71 -0.42
CA GLY A 395 14.62 22.28 -1.44
C GLY A 395 13.91 20.98 -1.08
N VAL A 396 12.68 20.84 -1.58
CA VAL A 396 11.82 19.69 -1.31
C VAL A 396 12.39 18.39 -1.88
N GLU A 397 12.91 18.43 -3.11
CA GLU A 397 13.47 17.25 -3.79
C GLU A 397 14.67 16.67 -3.04
N ALA A 398 15.58 17.52 -2.57
CA ALA A 398 16.74 17.06 -1.83
C ALA A 398 16.35 16.49 -0.47
N THR A 399 15.32 17.03 0.20
CA THR A 399 14.78 16.46 1.45
C THR A 399 14.09 15.11 1.17
N ILE A 400 13.27 14.99 0.12
CA ILE A 400 12.66 13.73 -0.30
C ILE A 400 13.75 12.67 -0.61
N SER A 401 14.82 13.07 -1.31
CA SER A 401 15.96 12.20 -1.61
C SER A 401 16.66 11.70 -0.34
N ASN A 402 16.87 12.58 0.67
CA ASN A 402 17.42 12.17 1.96
C ASN A 402 16.54 11.16 2.69
N ILE A 403 15.23 11.37 2.67
CA ILE A 403 14.25 10.43 3.22
C ILE A 403 14.26 9.10 2.45
N GLY A 404 14.34 9.16 1.13
CA GLY A 404 14.49 7.97 0.27
C GLY A 404 15.71 7.14 0.67
N ARG A 405 16.88 7.77 0.77
CA ARG A 405 18.11 7.12 1.21
C ARG A 405 18.02 6.57 2.64
N LEU A 406 17.43 7.33 3.57
CA LEU A 406 17.19 6.85 4.93
C LEU A 406 16.33 5.58 4.92
N GLY A 407 15.23 5.59 4.18
CA GLY A 407 14.29 4.45 4.11
C GLY A 407 14.86 3.24 3.38
N LYS A 408 15.59 3.45 2.29
CA LYS A 408 16.15 2.37 1.47
C LYS A 408 17.43 1.80 2.09
N ASP A 409 18.42 2.65 2.31
CA ASP A 409 19.77 2.24 2.72
C ASP A 409 19.92 2.27 4.25
N GLY A 410 19.53 3.38 4.88
CA GLY A 410 19.74 3.59 6.32
C GLY A 410 18.92 2.67 7.21
N MET A 411 17.75 2.22 6.77
CA MET A 411 16.89 1.31 7.56
C MET A 411 16.99 -0.15 7.14
N LYS A 412 17.97 -0.53 6.31
CA LYS A 412 18.15 -1.92 5.86
C LYS A 412 18.39 -2.86 7.05
N GLU A 413 19.38 -2.55 7.90
CA GLU A 413 19.67 -3.35 9.10
C GLU A 413 18.49 -3.34 10.09
N THR A 414 17.79 -2.21 10.22
CA THR A 414 16.57 -2.11 11.02
C THR A 414 15.49 -3.08 10.51
N ASN A 415 15.31 -3.19 9.19
CA ASN A 415 14.38 -4.14 8.60
C ASN A 415 14.76 -5.59 8.89
N GLU A 416 16.06 -5.92 8.74
CA GLU A 416 16.58 -7.27 9.05
C GLU A 416 16.38 -7.64 10.53
N GLU A 417 16.63 -6.69 11.43
CA GLU A 417 16.45 -6.93 12.87
C GLU A 417 14.97 -7.12 13.24
N ILE A 418 14.06 -6.31 12.66
CA ILE A 418 12.61 -6.49 12.85
C ILE A 418 12.18 -7.88 12.34
N ILE A 419 12.68 -8.31 11.18
CA ILE A 419 12.38 -9.64 10.62
C ILE A 419 12.87 -10.73 11.57
N LYS A 420 14.09 -10.63 12.11
CA LYS A 420 14.64 -11.60 13.07
C LYS A 420 13.80 -11.69 14.35
N MET A 421 13.39 -10.54 14.90
CA MET A 421 12.48 -10.51 16.06
C MET A 421 11.17 -11.25 15.77
N MET A 422 10.61 -11.07 14.57
CA MET A 422 9.33 -11.67 14.21
C MET A 422 9.41 -13.16 13.83
N ILE A 423 10.55 -13.62 13.29
CA ILE A 423 10.71 -15.04 12.91
C ILE A 423 11.00 -15.91 14.15
N ASN A 424 11.69 -15.35 15.15
CA ASN A 424 12.10 -16.09 16.35
C ASN A 424 11.01 -16.18 17.44
N ASP A 425 9.89 -15.46 17.28
CA ASP A 425 8.69 -15.55 18.09
C ASP A 425 7.66 -16.55 17.47
#